data_dcef9f0549834b770cc31339e5172c3c
#
_entry.id   dcef9f0549834b770cc31339e5172c3c
#
_cell.length_a   1.000
_cell.length_b   1.000
_cell.length_c   1.000
_cell.angle_alpha   90.00
_cell.angle_beta   90.00
_cell.angle_gamma   90.00
#
_symmetry.space_group_name_H-M   'P 1'
#
loop_
_entity.id
_entity.type
_entity.pdbx_description
1 polymer ?
#
loop_
_entity_poly.entity_id
_entity_poly.type
_entity_poly.pdbx_seq_one_letter_code
_entity_poly.pdbx_strand_id
1 'polypeptide(L)'
;METKVCTKCGVEKPLDQFVKNSSKPDGLSPQCKECKHKYYEEYYKKHKNEIYKKHRSHKKFLTQYMRQLKSDGCIICGEKDQACLDFHHLHDKSFNIGNQCRDKGVDSIKNEVDKCVVLCANCNRKLHFYNLTIE
;
A
#
# COMPACT_ATOMS: atom_id res chain seq x y z
N MET A 1 -22.94 -28.27 -18.00
CA MET A 1 -22.16 -27.23 -17.27
C MET A 1 -23.10 -26.61 -16.26
N GLU A 2 -22.62 -26.40 -15.05
CA GLU A 2 -23.45 -25.76 -14.03
C GLU A 2 -23.59 -24.27 -14.31
N THR A 3 -24.81 -23.75 -14.14
CA THR A 3 -25.18 -22.36 -14.43
C THR A 3 -25.84 -21.70 -13.24
N LYS A 4 -25.89 -20.36 -13.24
CA LYS A 4 -26.52 -19.54 -12.22
C LYS A 4 -27.18 -18.33 -12.86
N VAL A 5 -28.32 -17.92 -12.35
CA VAL A 5 -29.03 -16.71 -12.80
C VAL A 5 -28.43 -15.48 -12.10
N CYS A 6 -28.02 -14.48 -12.88
CA CYS A 6 -27.55 -13.20 -12.36
C CYS A 6 -28.74 -12.38 -11.84
N THR A 7 -28.70 -11.98 -10.57
CA THR A 7 -29.77 -11.19 -9.92
C THR A 7 -29.93 -9.78 -10.49
N LYS A 8 -28.93 -9.27 -11.26
CA LYS A 8 -28.96 -7.90 -11.82
C LYS A 8 -29.54 -7.87 -13.23
N CYS A 9 -29.12 -8.79 -14.13
CA CYS A 9 -29.55 -8.80 -15.50
C CYS A 9 -30.56 -9.92 -15.80
N GLY A 10 -30.87 -10.83 -14.87
CA GLY A 10 -31.80 -11.94 -15.06
C GLY A 10 -31.31 -13.06 -15.99
N VAL A 11 -30.08 -12.93 -16.53
CA VAL A 11 -29.57 -13.89 -17.51
C VAL A 11 -28.87 -15.05 -16.78
N GLU A 12 -29.17 -16.27 -17.22
CA GLU A 12 -28.49 -17.47 -16.79
C GLU A 12 -27.12 -17.56 -17.47
N LYS A 13 -26.06 -17.75 -16.66
CA LYS A 13 -24.67 -17.77 -17.13
C LYS A 13 -23.89 -18.89 -16.44
N PRO A 14 -22.81 -19.41 -17.07
CA PRO A 14 -21.90 -20.36 -16.45
C PRO A 14 -21.31 -19.82 -15.15
N LEU A 15 -21.00 -20.71 -14.19
CA LEU A 15 -20.48 -20.31 -12.86
C LEU A 15 -19.17 -19.52 -12.92
N ASP A 16 -18.34 -19.76 -13.93
CA ASP A 16 -17.10 -19.02 -14.17
C ASP A 16 -17.32 -17.54 -14.48
N GLN A 17 -18.53 -17.14 -14.89
CA GLN A 17 -18.92 -15.75 -15.11
C GLN A 17 -19.29 -15.01 -13.81
N PHE A 18 -19.16 -15.65 -12.66
CA PHE A 18 -19.38 -15.05 -11.34
C PHE A 18 -18.08 -14.93 -10.56
N VAL A 19 -17.99 -13.90 -9.73
CA VAL A 19 -16.83 -13.69 -8.82
C VAL A 19 -17.01 -14.55 -7.58
N LYS A 20 -15.94 -15.19 -7.11
CA LYS A 20 -15.94 -15.93 -5.84
C LYS A 20 -16.34 -15.02 -4.68
N ASN A 21 -17.19 -15.51 -3.81
CA ASN A 21 -17.64 -14.80 -2.60
C ASN A 21 -17.92 -15.81 -1.48
N SER A 22 -16.96 -15.97 -0.59
CA SER A 22 -17.04 -16.90 0.55
C SER A 22 -18.16 -16.59 1.55
N SER A 23 -18.74 -15.38 1.51
CA SER A 23 -19.88 -15.01 2.37
C SER A 23 -21.22 -15.52 1.84
N LYS A 24 -21.24 -16.21 0.69
CA LYS A 24 -22.46 -16.77 0.11
C LYS A 24 -22.43 -18.30 0.18
N PRO A 25 -23.60 -18.96 0.38
CA PRO A 25 -23.67 -20.42 0.54
C PRO A 25 -23.10 -21.19 -0.66
N ASP A 26 -23.26 -20.66 -1.88
CA ASP A 26 -22.75 -21.22 -3.12
C ASP A 26 -21.31 -20.74 -3.47
N GLY A 27 -20.67 -19.97 -2.59
CA GLY A 27 -19.33 -19.42 -2.79
C GLY A 27 -19.20 -18.38 -3.92
N LEU A 28 -20.31 -17.91 -4.50
CA LEU A 28 -20.31 -17.01 -5.65
C LEU A 28 -21.12 -15.74 -5.42
N SER A 29 -20.70 -14.66 -6.09
CA SER A 29 -21.45 -13.40 -6.12
C SER A 29 -22.83 -13.61 -6.75
N PRO A 30 -23.90 -12.95 -6.26
CA PRO A 30 -25.23 -13.01 -6.89
C PRO A 30 -25.27 -12.32 -8.25
N GLN A 31 -24.32 -11.44 -8.55
CA GLN A 31 -24.22 -10.71 -9.82
C GLN A 31 -23.07 -11.25 -10.66
N CYS A 32 -23.26 -11.34 -11.97
CA CYS A 32 -22.21 -11.74 -12.90
C CYS A 32 -21.11 -10.68 -13.00
N LYS A 33 -19.93 -11.08 -13.46
CA LYS A 33 -18.74 -10.22 -13.62
C LYS A 33 -19.04 -8.96 -14.44
N GLU A 34 -19.80 -9.11 -15.53
CA GLU A 34 -20.17 -7.98 -16.40
C GLU A 34 -21.04 -6.94 -15.69
N CYS A 35 -22.10 -7.36 -14.98
CA CYS A 35 -22.95 -6.46 -14.23
C CYS A 35 -22.20 -5.77 -13.09
N LYS A 36 -21.30 -6.49 -12.44
CA LYS A 36 -20.44 -5.96 -11.38
C LYS A 36 -19.46 -4.94 -11.94
N HIS A 37 -18.88 -5.21 -13.11
CA HIS A 37 -17.98 -4.30 -13.80
C HIS A 37 -18.68 -2.98 -14.16
N LYS A 38 -19.85 -3.05 -14.82
CA LYS A 38 -20.67 -1.86 -15.13
C LYS A 38 -20.99 -1.03 -13.90
N TYR A 39 -21.37 -1.69 -12.80
CA TYR A 39 -21.63 -1.00 -11.53
C TYR A 39 -20.39 -0.25 -11.01
N TYR A 40 -19.21 -0.88 -11.03
CA TYR A 40 -17.99 -0.23 -10.56
C TYR A 40 -17.54 0.91 -11.49
N GLU A 41 -17.72 0.78 -12.79
CA GLU A 41 -17.42 1.87 -13.73
C GLU A 41 -18.30 3.09 -13.46
N GLU A 42 -19.62 2.90 -13.31
CA GLU A 42 -20.56 3.96 -12.99
C GLU A 42 -20.25 4.61 -11.62
N TYR A 43 -20.02 3.76 -10.62
CA TYR A 43 -19.62 4.22 -9.29
C TYR A 43 -18.33 5.05 -9.33
N TYR A 44 -17.32 4.55 -10.04
CA TYR A 44 -16.05 5.25 -10.17
C TYR A 44 -16.20 6.59 -10.91
N LYS A 45 -16.96 6.62 -12.01
CA LYS A 45 -17.26 7.87 -12.75
C LYS A 45 -17.92 8.90 -11.82
N LYS A 46 -18.90 8.45 -11.02
CA LYS A 46 -19.64 9.33 -10.10
C LYS A 46 -18.78 9.84 -8.94
N HIS A 47 -17.92 8.99 -8.37
CA HIS A 47 -17.15 9.30 -7.16
C HIS A 47 -15.67 9.59 -7.42
N LYS A 48 -15.25 9.71 -8.67
CA LYS A 48 -13.87 9.90 -9.08
C LYS A 48 -13.15 10.99 -8.29
N ASN A 49 -13.76 12.18 -8.18
CA ASN A 49 -13.17 13.32 -7.50
C ASN A 49 -12.98 13.08 -6.00
N GLU A 50 -13.93 12.43 -5.33
CA GLU A 50 -13.83 12.07 -3.92
C GLU A 50 -12.74 11.03 -3.67
N ILE A 51 -12.66 10.01 -4.53
CA ILE A 51 -11.63 8.99 -4.49
C ILE A 51 -10.25 9.63 -4.64
N TYR A 52 -10.05 10.49 -5.65
CA TYR A 52 -8.79 11.20 -5.83
C TYR A 52 -8.45 12.12 -4.66
N LYS A 53 -9.43 12.83 -4.10
CA LYS A 53 -9.23 13.69 -2.93
C LYS A 53 -8.76 12.88 -1.73
N LYS A 54 -9.40 11.72 -1.46
CA LYS A 54 -8.99 10.80 -0.38
C LYS A 54 -7.57 10.29 -0.59
N HIS A 55 -7.23 9.81 -1.80
CA HIS A 55 -5.88 9.34 -2.11
C HIS A 55 -4.83 10.43 -1.96
N ARG A 56 -5.13 11.65 -2.43
CA ARG A 56 -4.22 12.80 -2.30
C ARG A 56 -3.99 13.19 -0.84
N SER A 57 -5.06 13.22 -0.04
CA SER A 57 -4.98 13.52 1.40
C SER A 57 -4.15 12.46 2.12
N HIS A 58 -4.40 11.19 1.85
CA HIS A 58 -3.64 10.09 2.43
C HIS A 58 -2.15 10.15 2.05
N LYS A 59 -1.85 10.40 0.77
CA LYS A 59 -0.47 10.59 0.30
C LYS A 59 0.23 11.76 1.00
N LYS A 60 -0.46 12.89 1.17
CA LYS A 60 0.07 14.06 1.89
C LYS A 60 0.36 13.72 3.35
N PHE A 61 -0.58 13.06 4.01
CA PHE A 61 -0.42 12.59 5.39
C PHE A 61 0.80 11.68 5.54
N LEU A 62 0.92 10.63 4.72
CA LEU A 62 2.06 9.72 4.76
C LEU A 62 3.39 10.44 4.51
N THR A 63 3.43 11.37 3.56
CA THR A 63 4.64 12.14 3.29
C THR A 63 5.07 12.96 4.52
N GLN A 64 4.12 13.59 5.19
CA GLN A 64 4.38 14.37 6.39
C GLN A 64 4.82 13.47 7.56
N TYR A 65 4.15 12.34 7.74
CA TYR A 65 4.48 11.35 8.74
C TYR A 65 5.90 10.81 8.58
N MET A 66 6.29 10.44 7.34
CA MET A 66 7.64 9.97 7.02
C MET A 66 8.71 11.03 7.28
N ARG A 67 8.40 12.31 7.02
CA ARG A 67 9.31 13.42 7.35
C ARG A 67 9.50 13.58 8.85
N GLN A 68 8.41 13.45 9.61
CA GLN A 68 8.45 13.53 11.07
C GLN A 68 9.31 12.41 11.66
N LEU A 69 9.20 11.18 11.14
CA LEU A 69 10.01 10.04 11.57
C LEU A 69 11.53 10.20 11.29
N LYS A 70 11.89 11.12 10.38
CA LYS A 70 13.28 11.46 10.05
C LYS A 70 13.77 12.74 10.72
N SER A 71 12.99 13.34 11.65
CA SER A 71 13.29 14.65 12.24
C SER A 71 14.60 14.73 12.98
N ASP A 72 15.04 13.62 13.59
CA ASP A 72 16.25 13.56 14.39
C ASP A 72 17.52 13.56 13.52
N GLY A 73 17.37 13.26 12.23
CA GLY A 73 18.46 13.25 11.26
C GLY A 73 19.25 11.95 11.23
N CYS A 74 20.40 11.99 10.58
CA CYS A 74 21.32 10.85 10.46
C CYS A 74 21.96 10.54 11.81
N ILE A 75 21.81 9.32 12.33
CA ILE A 75 22.38 8.92 13.63
C ILE A 75 23.92 8.88 13.65
N ILE A 76 24.56 8.84 12.46
CA ILE A 76 26.04 8.77 12.38
C ILE A 76 26.67 10.17 12.28
N CYS A 77 26.18 11.04 11.39
CA CYS A 77 26.82 12.31 11.09
C CYS A 77 25.97 13.55 11.42
N GLY A 78 24.74 13.35 11.89
CA GLY A 78 23.85 14.45 12.26
C GLY A 78 23.22 15.21 11.09
N GLU A 79 23.36 14.75 9.83
CA GLU A 79 22.71 15.36 8.67
C GLU A 79 21.19 15.44 8.88
N LYS A 80 20.59 16.63 8.68
CA LYS A 80 19.16 16.88 8.92
C LYS A 80 18.35 17.20 7.66
N ASP A 81 19.03 17.36 6.51
CA ASP A 81 18.30 17.60 5.28
C ASP A 81 17.46 16.36 4.91
N GLN A 82 16.16 16.55 4.91
CA GLN A 82 15.18 15.50 4.62
C GLN A 82 15.36 14.83 3.25
N ALA A 83 15.93 15.53 2.27
CA ALA A 83 16.23 15.00 0.95
C ALA A 83 17.40 14.01 0.97
N CYS A 84 18.27 14.12 1.97
CA CYS A 84 19.44 13.27 2.14
C CYS A 84 19.21 12.06 3.04
N LEU A 85 18.06 11.96 3.71
CA LEU A 85 17.79 10.95 4.73
C LEU A 85 17.01 9.76 4.20
N ASP A 86 17.49 8.55 4.54
CA ASP A 86 16.87 7.27 4.22
C ASP A 86 16.64 6.43 5.48
N PHE A 87 15.69 5.49 5.40
CA PHE A 87 15.53 4.42 6.39
C PHE A 87 16.44 3.26 6.03
N HIS A 88 17.35 2.92 6.91
CA HIS A 88 18.24 1.77 6.80
C HIS A 88 17.75 0.65 7.72
N HIS A 89 17.37 -0.51 7.14
CA HIS A 89 16.93 -1.67 7.91
C HIS A 89 18.12 -2.33 8.63
N LEU A 90 17.96 -2.54 9.92
CA LEU A 90 18.94 -3.29 10.73
C LEU A 90 18.73 -4.79 10.59
N HIS A 91 17.46 -5.25 10.48
CA HIS A 91 17.07 -6.66 10.38
C HIS A 91 15.68 -6.82 9.75
N ASP A 92 15.32 -8.04 9.42
CA ASP A 92 13.96 -8.53 9.08
C ASP A 92 13.12 -7.62 8.20
N LYS A 93 13.71 -7.12 7.11
CA LYS A 93 13.02 -6.26 6.15
C LYS A 93 11.83 -6.98 5.52
N SER A 94 10.62 -6.47 5.79
CA SER A 94 9.38 -6.99 5.17
C SER A 94 9.07 -6.31 3.83
N PHE A 95 9.38 -5.01 3.71
CA PHE A 95 9.18 -4.26 2.47
C PHE A 95 10.05 -3.01 2.38
N ASN A 96 10.12 -2.41 1.20
CA ASN A 96 10.86 -1.16 1.00
C ASN A 96 9.98 0.03 1.37
N ILE A 97 10.30 0.72 2.48
CA ILE A 97 9.54 1.85 2.99
C ILE A 97 9.44 2.97 1.94
N GLY A 98 10.52 3.31 1.25
CA GLY A 98 10.57 4.40 0.28
C GLY A 98 9.58 4.22 -0.89
N ASN A 99 9.41 2.99 -1.36
CA ASN A 99 8.59 2.71 -2.56
C ASN A 99 7.18 2.19 -2.23
N GLN A 100 7.03 1.43 -1.13
CA GLN A 100 5.81 0.67 -0.85
C GLN A 100 4.95 1.24 0.29
N CYS A 101 5.40 2.28 1.00
CA CYS A 101 4.63 2.87 2.08
C CYS A 101 3.27 3.43 1.64
N ARG A 102 3.12 3.79 0.35
CA ARG A 102 1.87 4.38 -0.18
C ARG A 102 0.68 3.42 -0.16
N ASP A 103 0.94 2.12 -0.23
CA ASP A 103 -0.06 1.06 -0.32
C ASP A 103 -0.25 0.33 1.01
N LYS A 104 0.46 0.77 2.06
CA LYS A 104 0.43 0.16 3.39
C LYS A 104 -0.34 1.02 4.39
N GLY A 105 -0.94 0.37 5.37
CA GLY A 105 -1.53 1.06 6.53
C GLY A 105 -0.45 1.66 7.43
N VAL A 106 -0.82 2.69 8.20
CA VAL A 106 0.11 3.41 9.11
C VAL A 106 0.78 2.47 10.10
N ASP A 107 0.03 1.52 10.68
CA ASP A 107 0.57 0.56 11.64
C ASP A 107 1.63 -0.36 11.00
N SER A 108 1.39 -0.79 9.75
CA SER A 108 2.37 -1.59 9.01
C SER A 108 3.66 -0.81 8.73
N ILE A 109 3.52 0.48 8.39
CA ILE A 109 4.68 1.37 8.18
C ILE A 109 5.43 1.57 9.50
N LYS A 110 4.72 1.83 10.59
CA LYS A 110 5.33 2.00 11.92
C LYS A 110 6.14 0.77 12.32
N ASN A 111 5.54 -0.42 12.24
CA ASN A 111 6.22 -1.68 12.56
C ASN A 111 7.45 -1.93 11.68
N GLU A 112 7.48 -1.45 10.44
CA GLU A 112 8.65 -1.56 9.57
C GLU A 112 9.72 -0.51 9.90
N VAL A 113 9.31 0.71 10.24
CA VAL A 113 10.23 1.78 10.66
C VAL A 113 10.92 1.45 11.99
N ASP A 114 10.23 0.77 12.91
CA ASP A 114 10.81 0.33 14.19
C ASP A 114 12.01 -0.65 14.01
N LYS A 115 12.17 -1.24 12.82
CA LYS A 115 13.31 -2.08 12.44
C LYS A 115 14.43 -1.31 11.76
N CYS A 116 14.29 0.02 11.63
CA CYS A 116 15.18 0.86 10.86
C CYS A 116 15.84 1.93 11.73
N VAL A 117 16.96 2.42 11.24
CA VAL A 117 17.57 3.66 11.68
C VAL A 117 17.57 4.68 10.56
N VAL A 118 17.63 5.95 10.88
CA VAL A 118 17.73 7.03 9.90
C VAL A 118 19.20 7.32 9.61
N LEU A 119 19.57 7.20 8.34
CA LEU A 119 20.91 7.52 7.84
C LEU A 119 20.84 8.49 6.67
N CYS A 120 21.84 9.33 6.51
CA CYS A 120 21.99 10.03 5.24
C CYS A 120 22.52 9.08 4.15
N ALA A 121 22.27 9.42 2.90
CA ALA A 121 22.67 8.61 1.75
C ALA A 121 24.17 8.28 1.74
N ASN A 122 25.02 9.20 2.20
CA ASN A 122 26.47 8.97 2.27
C ASN A 122 26.84 7.97 3.37
N CYS A 123 26.29 8.11 4.58
CA CYS A 123 26.53 7.16 5.67
C CYS A 123 26.00 5.77 5.30
N ASN A 124 24.81 5.70 4.73
CA ASN A 124 24.21 4.45 4.27
C ASN A 124 25.09 3.74 3.24
N ARG A 125 25.61 4.46 2.23
CA ARG A 125 26.55 3.90 1.24
C ARG A 125 27.84 3.43 1.86
N LYS A 126 28.42 4.20 2.80
CA LYS A 126 29.67 3.81 3.49
C LYS A 126 29.49 2.52 4.28
N LEU A 127 28.37 2.37 5.01
CA LEU A 127 28.05 1.12 5.71
C LEU A 127 28.07 -0.08 4.77
N HIS A 128 27.36 0.01 3.65
CA HIS A 128 27.30 -1.08 2.68
C HIS A 128 28.63 -1.33 2.01
N PHE A 129 29.37 -0.29 1.61
CA PHE A 129 30.63 -0.43 0.90
C PHE A 129 31.75 -1.04 1.76
N TYR A 130 31.80 -0.66 3.03
CA TYR A 130 32.83 -1.15 3.96
C TYR A 130 32.35 -2.32 4.83
N ASN A 131 31.14 -2.85 4.60
CA ASN A 131 30.51 -3.90 5.41
C ASN A 131 30.50 -3.60 6.92
N LEU A 132 30.20 -2.34 7.26
CA LEU A 132 30.09 -1.91 8.65
C LEU A 132 28.72 -2.24 9.22
N THR A 133 28.66 -2.49 10.53
CA THR A 133 27.41 -2.71 11.28
C THR A 133 27.15 -1.53 12.22
N ILE A 134 25.89 -1.29 12.51
CA ILE A 134 25.43 -0.36 13.55
C ILE A 134 25.05 -1.25 14.75
N GLU A 135 25.73 -1.03 15.86
CA GLU A 135 25.42 -1.67 17.14
C GLU A 135 24.27 -0.94 17.85
#